data_fb1efe0277c29301daf7b388ebbea992
#
_entry.id   fb1efe0277c29301daf7b388ebbea992
#
_cell.length_a   1.000
_cell.length_b   1.000
_cell.length_c   1.000
_cell.angle_alpha   90.00
_cell.angle_beta   90.00
_cell.angle_gamma   90.00
#
_symmetry.space_group_name_H-M   'P 1'
#
loop_
_entity.id
_entity.type
_entity.pdbx_description
1 polymer ?
#
loop_
_entity_poly.entity_id
_entity_poly.type
_entity_poly.pdbx_seq_one_letter_code
_entity_poly.pdbx_strand_id
1 'polypeptide(L)'
;CLASDAARTGQARHSYYAAAKGGVIALVKSIAQEVGRNGITLNVVSPGATDTELRQGREKEVLAAIGEERFAKREQAILRMYPTRRLGQPNDIAAGIVYLCGDNASWVTGQVLSINGGFAMV
;
A
#
# COMPACT_ATOMS: atom_id res chain seq x y z
N CYS A 1 -10.78 -2.97 -1.31
CA CYS A 1 -10.09 -2.24 -2.40
C CYS A 1 -8.61 -2.01 -2.05
N LEU A 2 -7.76 -1.83 -3.08
CA LEU A 2 -6.34 -1.55 -2.88
C LEU A 2 -6.00 -0.11 -3.29
N ALA A 3 -5.48 0.66 -2.33
CA ALA A 3 -4.86 1.96 -2.59
C ALA A 3 -3.32 1.87 -2.52
N SER A 4 -2.67 2.88 -2.00
CA SER A 4 -1.23 2.96 -1.79
C SER A 4 -0.91 4.11 -0.82
N ASP A 5 0.18 4.00 -0.08
CA ASP A 5 0.66 5.11 0.75
C ASP A 5 0.96 6.38 -0.07
N ALA A 6 1.34 6.24 -1.34
CA ALA A 6 1.49 7.39 -2.23
C ALA A 6 0.22 8.25 -2.34
N ALA A 7 -0.97 7.67 -2.14
CA ALA A 7 -2.25 8.38 -2.13
C ALA A 7 -2.49 9.15 -0.81
N ARG A 8 -1.78 8.81 0.24
CA ARG A 8 -1.96 9.37 1.59
C ARG A 8 -0.91 10.43 1.92
N THR A 9 0.34 10.19 1.53
CA THR A 9 1.46 11.08 1.84
C THR A 9 1.91 11.92 0.65
N GLY A 10 1.45 11.59 -0.55
CA GLY A 10 2.04 12.08 -1.78
C GLY A 10 3.39 11.43 -2.08
N GLN A 11 3.75 11.36 -3.35
CA GLN A 11 5.05 10.87 -3.79
C GLN A 11 5.48 11.61 -5.05
N ALA A 12 6.63 12.23 -5.01
CA ALA A 12 7.17 12.95 -6.17
C ALA A 12 7.26 12.01 -7.40
N ARG A 13 6.93 12.55 -8.57
CA ARG A 13 6.89 11.82 -9.86
C ARG A 13 5.82 10.71 -9.97
N HIS A 14 4.89 10.66 -9.01
CA HIS A 14 3.77 9.71 -9.00
C HIS A 14 2.41 10.39 -8.88
N SER A 15 2.27 11.64 -9.32
CA SER A 15 1.05 12.45 -9.14
C SER A 15 -0.20 11.77 -9.70
N TYR A 16 -0.15 11.23 -10.93
CA TYR A 16 -1.28 10.52 -11.52
C TYR A 16 -1.66 9.26 -10.75
N TYR A 17 -0.65 8.50 -10.34
CA TYR A 17 -0.86 7.30 -9.53
C TYR A 17 -1.47 7.65 -8.16
N ALA A 18 -0.93 8.67 -7.49
CA ALA A 18 -1.45 9.15 -6.22
C ALA A 18 -2.89 9.64 -6.35
N ALA A 19 -3.21 10.39 -7.41
CA ALA A 19 -4.57 10.85 -7.68
C ALA A 19 -5.54 9.68 -7.90
N ALA A 20 -5.16 8.69 -8.74
CA ALA A 20 -5.97 7.52 -8.99
C ALA A 20 -6.24 6.71 -7.71
N LYS A 21 -5.21 6.48 -6.90
CA LYS A 21 -5.33 5.74 -5.64
C LYS A 21 -6.04 6.55 -4.54
N GLY A 22 -5.92 7.87 -4.56
CA GLY A 22 -6.70 8.79 -3.71
C GLY A 22 -8.18 8.76 -4.06
N GLY A 23 -8.52 8.70 -5.35
CA GLY A 23 -9.89 8.50 -5.81
C GLY A 23 -10.52 7.20 -5.29
N VAL A 24 -9.77 6.10 -5.24
CA VAL A 24 -10.22 4.84 -4.63
C VAL A 24 -10.56 5.03 -3.15
N ILE A 25 -9.73 5.75 -2.39
CA ILE A 25 -9.99 6.02 -0.97
C ILE A 25 -11.29 6.80 -0.78
N ALA A 26 -11.48 7.86 -1.56
CA ALA A 26 -12.69 8.69 -1.49
C ALA A 26 -13.94 7.90 -1.90
N LEU A 27 -13.86 7.15 -2.98
CA LEU A 27 -14.95 6.30 -3.49
C LEU A 27 -15.40 5.28 -2.44
N VAL A 28 -14.45 4.56 -1.83
CA VAL A 28 -14.76 3.54 -0.81
C VAL A 28 -15.46 4.16 0.39
N LYS A 29 -15.01 5.32 0.88
CA LYS A 29 -15.65 6.01 2.00
C LYS A 29 -17.08 6.42 1.70
N SER A 30 -17.36 6.86 0.47
CA SER A 30 -18.70 7.24 0.05
C SER A 30 -19.63 6.02 -0.04
N ILE A 31 -19.19 4.98 -0.77
CA ILE A 31 -19.99 3.77 -0.95
C ILE A 31 -20.22 3.05 0.39
N ALA A 32 -19.23 3.02 1.28
CA ALA A 32 -19.39 2.40 2.60
C ALA A 32 -20.58 2.98 3.39
N GLN A 33 -20.83 4.30 3.26
CA GLN A 33 -21.99 4.96 3.89
C GLN A 33 -23.32 4.54 3.22
N GLU A 34 -23.30 4.32 1.92
CA GLU A 34 -24.50 3.95 1.16
C GLU A 34 -24.94 2.50 1.47
N VAL A 35 -23.96 1.58 1.56
CA VAL A 35 -24.23 0.12 1.64
C VAL A 35 -24.22 -0.45 3.06
N GLY A 36 -23.74 0.31 4.05
CA GLY A 36 -23.61 -0.17 5.43
C GLY A 36 -24.92 -0.68 6.04
N ARG A 37 -26.04 -0.04 5.72
CA ARG A 37 -27.38 -0.49 6.13
C ARG A 37 -27.78 -1.87 5.60
N ASN A 38 -27.11 -2.35 4.56
CA ASN A 38 -27.35 -3.67 3.97
C ASN A 38 -26.40 -4.74 4.55
N GLY A 39 -25.63 -4.42 5.60
CA GLY A 39 -24.67 -5.32 6.20
C GLY A 39 -23.39 -5.52 5.36
N ILE A 40 -23.13 -4.61 4.40
CA ILE A 40 -21.95 -4.66 3.55
C ILE A 40 -20.88 -3.72 4.11
N THR A 41 -19.68 -4.25 4.34
CA THR A 41 -18.51 -3.44 4.68
C THR A 41 -17.65 -3.21 3.45
N LEU A 42 -17.07 -2.02 3.34
CA LEU A 42 -16.16 -1.66 2.25
C LEU A 42 -14.96 -0.91 2.82
N ASN A 43 -13.76 -1.47 2.59
CA ASN A 43 -12.53 -0.95 3.17
C ASN A 43 -11.42 -0.87 2.13
N VAL A 44 -10.38 -0.11 2.45
CA VAL A 44 -9.17 0.04 1.64
C VAL A 44 -7.99 -0.55 2.39
N VAL A 45 -7.17 -1.33 1.71
CA VAL A 45 -5.81 -1.65 2.14
C VAL A 45 -4.84 -0.72 1.41
N SER A 46 -3.95 -0.08 2.17
CA SER A 46 -2.91 0.83 1.66
C SER A 46 -1.53 0.21 1.90
N PRO A 47 -0.98 -0.51 0.91
CA PRO A 47 0.34 -1.10 1.02
C PRO A 47 1.46 -0.06 0.95
N GLY A 48 2.56 -0.32 1.67
CA GLY A 48 3.87 0.24 1.37
C GLY A 48 4.56 -0.49 0.23
N ALA A 49 5.88 -0.24 0.05
CA ALA A 49 6.63 -0.97 -0.97
C ALA A 49 6.66 -2.47 -0.63
N THR A 50 6.17 -3.26 -1.56
CA THR A 50 6.03 -4.71 -1.44
C THR A 50 6.91 -5.39 -2.48
N ASP A 51 7.61 -6.43 -2.06
CA ASP A 51 8.45 -7.23 -2.94
C ASP A 51 7.58 -8.14 -3.81
N THR A 52 7.38 -7.70 -5.05
CA THR A 52 6.55 -8.37 -6.05
C THR A 52 7.36 -8.57 -7.33
N GLU A 53 6.95 -9.49 -8.18
CA GLU A 53 7.57 -9.70 -9.50
C GLU A 53 7.65 -8.39 -10.31
N LEU A 54 6.59 -7.57 -10.27
CA LEU A 54 6.57 -6.28 -10.95
C LEU A 54 7.65 -5.32 -10.40
N ARG A 55 7.84 -5.30 -9.07
CA ARG A 55 8.90 -4.52 -8.45
C ARG A 55 10.26 -5.07 -8.83
N GLN A 56 10.47 -6.37 -8.70
CA GLN A 56 11.74 -7.03 -9.05
C GLN A 56 12.13 -6.77 -10.50
N GLY A 57 11.18 -6.77 -11.44
CA GLY A 57 11.43 -6.40 -12.83
C GLY A 57 11.98 -4.98 -12.97
N ARG A 58 11.34 -3.99 -12.33
CA ARG A 58 11.81 -2.60 -12.32
C ARG A 58 13.17 -2.42 -11.64
N GLU A 59 13.42 -3.14 -10.55
CA GLU A 59 14.68 -3.05 -9.83
C GLU A 59 15.85 -3.61 -10.67
N LYS A 60 15.61 -4.63 -11.49
CA LYS A 60 16.62 -5.11 -12.47
C LYS A 60 17.00 -4.03 -13.49
N GLU A 61 16.01 -3.29 -14.00
CA GLU A 61 16.26 -2.18 -14.91
C GLU A 61 17.07 -1.05 -14.23
N VAL A 62 16.71 -0.72 -12.99
CA VAL A 62 17.45 0.27 -12.21
C VAL A 62 18.88 -0.19 -11.94
N LEU A 63 19.09 -1.45 -11.54
CA LEU A 63 20.41 -2.02 -11.32
C LEU A 63 21.28 -1.90 -12.57
N ALA A 64 20.74 -2.26 -13.73
CA ALA A 64 21.43 -2.14 -15.01
C ALA A 64 21.81 -0.69 -15.36
N ALA A 65 20.96 0.28 -14.96
CA ALA A 65 21.18 1.68 -15.27
C ALA A 65 22.20 2.37 -14.36
N ILE A 66 22.26 2.02 -13.07
CA ILE A 66 23.08 2.75 -12.08
C ILE A 66 24.27 1.96 -11.52
N GLY A 67 24.35 0.65 -11.79
CA GLY A 67 25.40 -0.25 -11.32
C GLY A 67 25.21 -0.72 -9.86
N GLU A 68 25.92 -1.79 -9.51
CA GLU A 68 25.73 -2.53 -8.24
C GLU A 68 25.94 -1.67 -7.00
N GLU A 69 27.02 -0.88 -6.95
CA GLU A 69 27.35 -0.08 -5.77
C GLU A 69 26.27 0.96 -5.44
N ARG A 70 25.82 1.69 -6.47
CA ARG A 70 24.76 2.72 -6.30
C ARG A 70 23.42 2.07 -5.99
N PHE A 71 23.16 0.92 -6.60
CA PHE A 71 21.93 0.16 -6.33
C PHE A 71 21.88 -0.31 -4.87
N ALA A 72 22.97 -0.91 -4.36
CA ALA A 72 23.04 -1.35 -2.96
C ALA A 72 22.84 -0.19 -1.97
N LYS A 73 23.46 0.97 -2.21
CA LYS A 73 23.25 2.17 -1.39
C LYS A 73 21.79 2.65 -1.42
N ARG A 74 21.17 2.63 -2.61
CA ARG A 74 19.77 2.98 -2.79
C ARG A 74 18.83 2.03 -2.03
N GLU A 75 19.05 0.72 -2.15
CA GLU A 75 18.27 -0.28 -1.43
C GLU A 75 18.35 -0.09 0.10
N GLN A 76 19.56 0.09 0.62
CA GLN A 76 19.75 0.38 2.04
C GLN A 76 19.03 1.66 2.49
N ALA A 77 19.06 2.71 1.67
CA ALA A 77 18.34 3.94 1.96
C ALA A 77 16.82 3.71 2.00
N ILE A 78 16.29 2.95 1.07
CA ILE A 78 14.86 2.57 1.07
C ILE A 78 14.51 1.80 2.35
N LEU A 79 15.28 0.77 2.71
CA LEU A 79 15.00 -0.04 3.90
C LEU A 79 15.06 0.79 5.20
N ARG A 80 15.91 1.81 5.25
CA ARG A 80 15.98 2.73 6.41
C ARG A 80 14.72 3.57 6.60
N MET A 81 13.94 3.81 5.54
CA MET A 81 12.66 4.53 5.62
C MET A 81 11.57 3.72 6.32
N TYR A 82 11.73 2.40 6.41
CA TYR A 82 10.79 1.50 7.06
C TYR A 82 11.25 1.20 8.49
N PRO A 83 10.46 1.51 9.52
CA PRO A 83 10.75 1.09 10.90
C PRO A 83 11.00 -0.42 11.02
N THR A 84 10.28 -1.24 10.27
CA THR A 84 10.46 -2.71 10.24
C THR A 84 11.72 -3.16 9.51
N ARG A 85 12.46 -2.24 8.86
CA ARG A 85 13.73 -2.50 8.15
C ARG A 85 13.64 -3.56 7.04
N ARG A 86 12.46 -3.78 6.51
CA ARG A 86 12.23 -4.68 5.37
C ARG A 86 11.15 -4.14 4.45
N LEU A 87 11.12 -4.64 3.23
CA LEU A 87 9.98 -4.50 2.34
C LEU A 87 8.83 -5.41 2.81
N GLY A 88 7.61 -5.04 2.47
CA GLY A 88 6.47 -5.93 2.61
C GLY A 88 6.60 -7.15 1.69
N GLN A 89 6.02 -8.26 2.11
CA GLN A 89 5.81 -9.42 1.26
C GLN A 89 4.34 -9.47 0.83
N PRO A 90 3.99 -10.11 -0.30
CA PRO A 90 2.60 -10.25 -0.71
C PRO A 90 1.69 -10.83 0.39
N ASN A 91 2.22 -11.76 1.20
CA ASN A 91 1.49 -12.34 2.32
C ASN A 91 1.20 -11.35 3.45
N ASP A 92 2.03 -10.32 3.66
CA ASP A 92 1.74 -9.26 4.64
C ASP A 92 0.45 -8.52 4.23
N ILE A 93 0.30 -8.25 2.95
CA ILE A 93 -0.88 -7.56 2.41
C ILE A 93 -2.10 -8.49 2.41
N ALA A 94 -1.92 -9.73 1.98
CA ALA A 94 -2.98 -10.73 1.93
C ALA A 94 -3.59 -10.98 3.31
N ALA A 95 -2.79 -11.03 4.37
CA ALA A 95 -3.26 -11.21 5.74
C ALA A 95 -4.25 -10.11 6.17
N GLY A 96 -3.96 -8.85 5.85
CA GLY A 96 -4.88 -7.75 6.13
C GLY A 96 -6.16 -7.81 5.30
N ILE A 97 -6.07 -8.26 4.05
CA ILE A 97 -7.26 -8.46 3.20
C ILE A 97 -8.15 -9.57 3.79
N VAL A 98 -7.54 -10.70 4.17
CA VAL A 98 -8.27 -11.83 4.80
C VAL A 98 -8.97 -11.38 6.08
N TYR A 99 -8.28 -10.59 6.94
CA TYR A 99 -8.91 -10.02 8.13
C TYR A 99 -10.14 -9.18 7.78
N LEU A 100 -10.03 -8.26 6.82
CA LEU A 100 -11.13 -7.38 6.43
C LEU A 100 -12.30 -8.11 5.73
N CYS A 101 -12.05 -9.29 5.16
CA CYS A 101 -13.07 -10.14 4.55
C CYS A 101 -13.72 -11.12 5.54
N GLY A 102 -13.18 -11.26 6.73
CA GLY A 102 -13.68 -12.19 7.74
C GLY A 102 -14.74 -11.56 8.68
N ASP A 103 -15.48 -12.41 9.38
CA ASP A 103 -16.55 -12.02 10.30
C ASP A 103 -16.05 -11.11 11.44
N ASN A 104 -14.78 -11.26 11.83
CA ASN A 104 -14.14 -10.45 12.88
C ASN A 104 -14.00 -8.96 12.47
N ALA A 105 -14.18 -8.63 11.21
CA ALA A 105 -14.16 -7.26 10.69
C ALA A 105 -15.58 -6.71 10.38
N SER A 106 -16.63 -7.35 10.85
CA SER A 106 -18.03 -6.97 10.57
C SER A 106 -18.39 -5.54 11.02
N TRP A 107 -17.63 -4.97 11.95
CA TRP A 107 -17.78 -3.58 12.42
C TRP A 107 -16.75 -2.61 11.82
N VAL A 108 -15.98 -3.05 10.82
CA VAL A 108 -14.95 -2.25 10.15
C VAL A 108 -15.44 -1.88 8.75
N THR A 109 -15.78 -0.62 8.52
CA THR A 109 -16.18 -0.13 7.20
C THR A 109 -15.69 1.30 6.96
N GLY A 110 -15.44 1.67 5.70
CA GLY A 110 -14.94 2.98 5.30
C GLY A 110 -13.49 3.26 5.73
N GLN A 111 -12.76 2.27 6.23
CA GLN A 111 -11.43 2.46 6.78
C GLN A 111 -10.33 2.29 5.74
N VAL A 112 -9.18 2.92 6.01
CA VAL A 112 -7.95 2.72 5.24
C VAL A 112 -6.94 2.04 6.15
N LEU A 113 -6.74 0.75 5.95
CA LEU A 113 -5.78 -0.05 6.70
C LEU A 113 -4.40 0.05 6.04
N SER A 114 -3.47 0.75 6.69
CA SER A 114 -2.06 0.79 6.23
C SER A 114 -1.35 -0.50 6.59
N ILE A 115 -0.74 -1.15 5.58
CA ILE A 115 0.15 -2.31 5.74
C ILE A 115 1.46 -1.96 5.05
N ASN A 116 2.32 -1.22 5.76
CA ASN A 116 3.42 -0.50 5.15
C ASN A 116 4.72 -0.50 6.00
N GLY A 117 4.82 -1.37 7.00
CA GLY A 117 6.00 -1.46 7.84
C GLY A 117 6.36 -0.18 8.61
N GLY A 118 5.37 0.71 8.80
CA GLY A 118 5.55 2.00 9.47
C GLY A 118 6.08 3.13 8.57
N PHE A 119 6.12 2.93 7.25
CA PHE A 119 6.58 3.97 6.31
C PHE A 119 5.74 5.25 6.40
N ALA A 120 4.43 5.11 6.49
CA ALA A 120 3.50 6.22 6.66
C ALA A 120 2.54 5.93 7.82
N MET A 121 2.48 6.84 8.78
CA MET A 121 1.63 6.75 9.98
C MET A 121 0.58 7.87 9.94
N VAL A 122 -0.39 7.76 9.01
CA VAL A 122 -1.41 8.78 8.71
C VAL A 122 -2.80 8.19 8.67
#